data_28d864d214c497b15111beb349bae9e1
#
_entry.id   28d864d214c497b15111beb349bae9e1
#
_cell.length_a   1.000
_cell.length_b   1.000
_cell.length_c   1.000
_cell.angle_alpha   90.00
_cell.angle_beta   90.00
_cell.angle_gamma   90.00
#
_symmetry.space_group_name_H-M   'P 1'
#
loop_
_entity.id
_entity.type
_entity.pdbx_description
1 polymer ?
#
loop_
_entity_poly.entity_id
_entity_poly.type
_entity_poly.pdbx_seq_one_letter_code
_entity_poly.pdbx_strand_id
1 'polypeptide(L)'
;LTDNAATYEIPDKRKIRFLAIEAESLRAETTVTPQEVETYYNTNLPQYSTPEQVRASHILFNSQGADEVALRERAESVLAEARAGADFADLAEQYSDDAGSASLGGDLNYFGRGQMVPAFETAAFGLMPGEISGLVQSDFGLHIIKVVDKQEAFNRPLDEVRDQIADQLQWQRALDRANAVATELSNTIAGPDDLDRVALERAWEVKESNFFARNEPIEGLGMAPGVASAAFEFTEGDVGGPLQTASGQVFLTVIDQQDAYAPELDEVREDVTADLTDIKAMDLARTRAAELTPRLQEATNFVATANRLRLNPTATEFITRGATLPEVGQNDAIDAIAFAMDAGMTSDVLSTDDLAVVIHVVDREEITEEGFTAAKEALRTELIAYQQNRFFNAYMRKAKDSMAIEINQTSLAMAII
;
A
#
# COMPACT_ATOMS: atom_id res chain seq x y z
N LEU A 1 23.15 -13.35 -27.18
CA LEU A 1 23.41 -14.24 -26.07
C LEU A 1 24.77 -14.01 -25.43
N THR A 2 25.87 -14.08 -26.17
CA THR A 2 27.23 -13.93 -25.63
C THR A 2 27.48 -12.63 -24.87
N ASP A 3 26.92 -11.52 -25.33
CA ASP A 3 27.11 -10.21 -24.71
C ASP A 3 26.23 -10.00 -23.47
N ASN A 4 25.14 -10.79 -23.32
CA ASN A 4 24.17 -10.74 -22.23
C ASN A 4 23.96 -12.13 -21.59
N ALA A 5 25.00 -12.96 -21.52
CA ALA A 5 24.88 -14.33 -21.02
C ALA A 5 24.32 -14.41 -19.59
N ALA A 6 24.70 -13.47 -18.75
CA ALA A 6 24.21 -13.41 -17.37
C ALA A 6 22.68 -13.17 -17.22
N THR A 7 22.05 -12.52 -18.22
CA THR A 7 20.60 -12.27 -18.23
C THR A 7 19.80 -13.56 -18.45
N TYR A 8 20.39 -14.50 -19.16
CA TYR A 8 19.75 -15.76 -19.57
C TYR A 8 20.30 -16.98 -18.82
N GLU A 9 21.13 -16.76 -17.80
CA GLU A 9 21.63 -17.85 -16.96
C GLU A 9 20.48 -18.64 -16.35
N ILE A 10 20.50 -19.95 -16.55
CA ILE A 10 19.56 -20.83 -15.87
C ILE A 10 20.02 -20.98 -14.42
N PRO A 11 19.21 -20.57 -13.43
CA PRO A 11 19.61 -20.61 -12.03
C PRO A 11 19.79 -22.05 -11.54
N ASP A 12 20.50 -22.20 -10.44
CA ASP A 12 20.57 -23.47 -9.72
C ASP A 12 19.16 -23.90 -9.27
N LYS A 13 18.90 -25.20 -9.36
CA LYS A 13 17.58 -25.78 -9.03
C LYS A 13 17.74 -26.98 -8.11
N ARG A 14 16.70 -27.23 -7.35
CA ARG A 14 16.59 -28.38 -6.46
C ARG A 14 15.34 -29.19 -6.78
N LYS A 15 15.43 -30.51 -6.57
CA LYS A 15 14.30 -31.42 -6.56
C LYS A 15 14.23 -32.09 -5.20
N ILE A 16 13.06 -32.09 -4.56
CA ILE A 16 12.88 -32.60 -3.21
C ILE A 16 11.82 -33.69 -3.18
N ARG A 17 11.97 -34.59 -2.23
CA ARG A 17 10.87 -35.40 -1.68
C ARG A 17 10.48 -34.80 -0.33
N PHE A 18 9.20 -34.78 -0.05
CA PHE A 18 8.73 -34.17 1.18
C PHE A 18 7.50 -34.85 1.75
N LEU A 19 7.39 -34.81 3.07
CA LEU A 19 6.22 -35.21 3.82
C LEU A 19 5.58 -33.96 4.40
N ALA A 20 4.37 -33.61 3.93
CA ALA A 20 3.60 -32.48 4.42
C ALA A 20 2.62 -32.92 5.52
N ILE A 21 2.63 -32.23 6.63
CA ILE A 21 1.67 -32.34 7.73
C ILE A 21 0.70 -31.18 7.57
N GLU A 22 -0.33 -31.38 6.77
CA GLU A 22 -1.28 -30.36 6.40
C GLU A 22 -2.35 -30.17 7.50
N ALA A 23 -2.55 -28.94 7.97
CA ALA A 23 -3.57 -28.62 8.96
C ALA A 23 -4.98 -29.04 8.52
N GLU A 24 -5.29 -28.92 7.22
CA GLU A 24 -6.59 -29.33 6.69
C GLU A 24 -6.88 -30.81 6.95
N SER A 25 -5.87 -31.69 6.80
CA SER A 25 -6.04 -33.14 7.07
C SER A 25 -6.30 -33.43 8.54
N LEU A 26 -5.83 -32.57 9.43
CA LEU A 26 -6.00 -32.69 10.88
C LEU A 26 -7.22 -31.93 11.42
N ARG A 27 -7.90 -31.18 10.56
CA ARG A 27 -9.03 -30.33 10.94
C ARG A 27 -10.19 -31.15 11.54
N ALA A 28 -10.43 -32.33 11.02
CA ALA A 28 -11.47 -33.25 11.52
C ALA A 28 -11.18 -33.74 12.96
N GLU A 29 -9.93 -33.71 13.41
CA GLU A 29 -9.52 -34.06 14.78
C GLU A 29 -9.74 -32.92 15.77
N THR A 30 -10.04 -31.71 15.28
CA THR A 30 -10.19 -30.51 16.10
C THR A 30 -11.65 -30.12 16.21
N THR A 31 -12.10 -29.81 17.43
CA THR A 31 -13.47 -29.35 17.67
C THR A 31 -13.45 -27.97 18.33
N VAL A 32 -14.39 -27.13 17.95
CA VAL A 32 -14.62 -25.81 18.56
C VAL A 32 -16.03 -25.79 19.14
N THR A 33 -16.14 -25.43 20.40
CA THR A 33 -17.44 -25.37 21.08
C THR A 33 -18.08 -24.00 20.87
N PRO A 34 -19.44 -23.90 20.96
CA PRO A 34 -20.14 -22.63 20.88
C PRO A 34 -19.67 -21.63 21.94
N GLN A 35 -19.29 -22.11 23.12
CA GLN A 35 -18.78 -21.28 24.22
C GLN A 35 -17.45 -20.60 23.86
N GLU A 36 -16.58 -21.28 23.14
CA GLU A 36 -15.29 -20.73 22.70
C GLU A 36 -15.47 -19.68 21.62
N VAL A 37 -16.41 -19.91 20.71
CA VAL A 37 -16.81 -18.93 19.69
C VAL A 37 -17.34 -17.67 20.34
N GLU A 38 -18.21 -17.79 21.34
CA GLU A 38 -18.75 -16.66 22.10
C GLU A 38 -17.66 -15.93 22.88
N THR A 39 -16.75 -16.66 23.51
CA THR A 39 -15.61 -16.09 24.24
C THR A 39 -14.68 -15.32 23.30
N TYR A 40 -14.37 -15.89 22.13
CA TYR A 40 -13.56 -15.24 21.12
C TYR A 40 -14.22 -13.95 20.61
N TYR A 41 -15.50 -14.01 20.26
CA TYR A 41 -16.26 -12.85 19.81
C TYR A 41 -16.23 -11.72 20.83
N ASN A 42 -16.54 -12.02 22.10
CA ASN A 42 -16.56 -11.04 23.17
C ASN A 42 -15.19 -10.41 23.46
N THR A 43 -14.14 -11.23 23.39
CA THR A 43 -12.75 -10.77 23.59
C THR A 43 -12.27 -9.90 22.44
N ASN A 44 -12.74 -10.19 21.23
CA ASN A 44 -12.34 -9.50 20.00
C ASN A 44 -13.44 -8.61 19.42
N LEU A 45 -14.38 -8.15 20.23
CA LEU A 45 -15.53 -7.34 19.81
C LEU A 45 -15.15 -6.13 18.92
N PRO A 46 -14.04 -5.42 19.14
CA PRO A 46 -13.63 -4.32 18.26
C PRO A 46 -13.41 -4.73 16.79
N GLN A 47 -13.06 -5.99 16.50
CA GLN A 47 -12.92 -6.49 15.11
C GLN A 47 -14.26 -6.66 14.39
N TYR A 48 -15.35 -6.76 15.16
CA TYR A 48 -16.71 -6.92 14.67
C TYR A 48 -17.55 -5.65 14.83
N SER A 49 -16.90 -4.55 15.21
CA SER A 49 -17.54 -3.27 15.51
C SER A 49 -17.14 -2.23 14.49
N THR A 50 -18.12 -1.49 14.00
CA THR A 50 -17.91 -0.23 13.30
C THR A 50 -18.15 0.89 14.30
N PRO A 51 -17.16 1.73 14.61
CA PRO A 51 -17.34 2.81 15.56
C PRO A 51 -18.29 3.88 15.03
N GLU A 52 -18.92 4.61 15.94
CA GLU A 52 -19.71 5.80 15.61
C GLU A 52 -18.84 6.83 14.87
N GLN A 53 -19.37 7.39 13.78
CA GLN A 53 -18.74 8.46 13.02
C GLN A 53 -19.72 9.59 12.76
N VAL A 54 -19.20 10.81 12.75
CA VAL A 54 -19.96 12.02 12.44
C VAL A 54 -19.29 12.71 11.24
N ARG A 55 -20.09 13.11 10.27
CA ARG A 55 -19.68 14.07 9.23
C ARG A 55 -20.20 15.43 9.64
N ALA A 56 -19.31 16.39 9.80
CA ALA A 56 -19.68 17.75 10.17
C ALA A 56 -18.95 18.77 9.31
N SER A 57 -19.61 19.92 9.15
CA SER A 57 -18.98 21.15 8.67
C SER A 57 -18.79 22.10 9.83
N HIS A 58 -17.74 22.94 9.78
CA HIS A 58 -17.50 23.94 10.81
C HIS A 58 -17.10 25.29 10.25
N ILE A 59 -17.28 26.32 11.09
CA ILE A 59 -16.77 27.67 10.90
C ILE A 59 -15.88 27.96 12.10
N LEU A 60 -14.60 28.20 11.88
CA LEU A 60 -13.64 28.56 12.93
C LEU A 60 -13.45 30.07 12.99
N PHE A 61 -13.47 30.63 14.18
CA PHE A 61 -13.03 31.98 14.50
C PHE A 61 -11.78 31.87 15.37
N ASN A 62 -10.61 32.12 14.80
CA ASN A 62 -9.33 31.90 15.48
C ASN A 62 -9.13 32.95 16.59
N SER A 63 -8.75 32.49 17.78
CA SER A 63 -8.55 33.34 18.96
C SER A 63 -7.15 33.91 19.08
N GLN A 64 -6.19 33.51 18.24
CA GLN A 64 -4.81 33.98 18.34
C GLN A 64 -4.69 35.47 18.02
N GLY A 65 -4.35 36.28 19.04
CA GLY A 65 -4.15 37.69 18.87
C GLY A 65 -5.43 38.53 18.65
N ALA A 66 -6.62 37.91 18.78
CA ALA A 66 -7.89 38.58 18.59
C ALA A 66 -8.42 39.17 19.90
N ASP A 67 -9.21 40.24 19.79
CA ASP A 67 -10.03 40.76 20.88
C ASP A 67 -11.20 39.79 21.12
N GLU A 68 -11.25 39.17 22.29
CA GLU A 68 -12.25 38.15 22.62
C GLU A 68 -13.69 38.63 22.48
N VAL A 69 -13.96 39.91 22.80
CA VAL A 69 -15.31 40.49 22.71
C VAL A 69 -15.72 40.62 21.25
N ALA A 70 -14.88 41.21 20.43
CA ALA A 70 -15.12 41.40 19.00
C ALA A 70 -15.23 40.05 18.27
N LEU A 71 -14.37 39.07 18.65
CA LEU A 71 -14.40 37.72 18.07
C LEU A 71 -15.74 37.03 18.36
N ARG A 72 -16.19 37.12 19.60
CA ARG A 72 -17.46 36.51 20.02
C ARG A 72 -18.65 37.20 19.34
N GLU A 73 -18.70 38.51 19.23
CA GLU A 73 -19.76 39.25 18.54
C GLU A 73 -19.82 38.82 17.05
N ARG A 74 -18.66 38.70 16.38
CA ARG A 74 -18.59 38.18 14.99
C ARG A 74 -19.13 36.77 14.88
N ALA A 75 -18.72 35.88 15.78
CA ALA A 75 -19.17 34.48 15.78
C ALA A 75 -20.68 34.37 16.08
N GLU A 76 -21.22 35.16 17.00
CA GLU A 76 -22.65 35.20 17.31
C GLU A 76 -23.49 35.72 16.14
N SER A 77 -23.00 36.69 15.38
CA SER A 77 -23.67 37.18 14.17
C SER A 77 -23.74 36.08 13.11
N VAL A 78 -22.65 35.38 12.81
CA VAL A 78 -22.63 34.28 11.83
C VAL A 78 -23.47 33.10 12.29
N LEU A 79 -23.46 32.78 13.59
CA LEU A 79 -24.33 31.75 14.16
C LEU A 79 -25.82 32.11 13.97
N ALA A 80 -26.19 33.38 14.16
CA ALA A 80 -27.57 33.83 13.95
C ALA A 80 -27.97 33.70 12.46
N GLU A 81 -27.10 34.04 11.52
CA GLU A 81 -27.32 33.87 10.08
C GLU A 81 -27.49 32.39 9.71
N ALA A 82 -26.59 31.51 10.20
CA ALA A 82 -26.70 30.07 9.99
C ALA A 82 -28.01 29.49 10.50
N ARG A 83 -28.44 29.90 11.71
CA ARG A 83 -29.72 29.47 12.31
C ARG A 83 -30.93 30.08 11.63
N ALA A 84 -30.78 31.23 10.97
CA ALA A 84 -31.85 31.83 10.14
C ALA A 84 -32.01 31.14 8.78
N GLY A 85 -31.15 30.17 8.45
CA GLY A 85 -31.26 29.36 7.25
C GLY A 85 -30.32 29.80 6.08
N ALA A 86 -29.35 30.66 6.35
CA ALA A 86 -28.29 30.94 5.37
C ALA A 86 -27.51 29.65 5.03
N ASP A 87 -26.99 29.58 3.82
CA ASP A 87 -26.18 28.43 3.42
C ASP A 87 -24.91 28.33 4.28
N PHE A 88 -24.73 27.20 4.95
CA PHE A 88 -23.62 27.00 5.87
C PHE A 88 -22.28 26.93 5.16
N ALA A 89 -22.26 26.40 3.93
CA ALA A 89 -21.05 26.30 3.15
C ALA A 89 -20.58 27.69 2.70
N ASP A 90 -21.50 28.54 2.24
CA ASP A 90 -21.21 29.93 1.88
C ASP A 90 -20.69 30.73 3.09
N LEU A 91 -21.29 30.50 4.27
CA LEU A 91 -20.82 31.14 5.50
C LEU A 91 -19.43 30.63 5.92
N ALA A 92 -19.14 29.34 5.73
CA ALA A 92 -17.83 28.78 6.04
C ALA A 92 -16.76 29.36 5.10
N GLU A 93 -17.04 29.43 3.80
CA GLU A 93 -16.13 30.00 2.82
C GLU A 93 -15.84 31.49 3.10
N GLN A 94 -16.86 32.24 3.54
CA GLN A 94 -16.74 33.67 3.77
C GLN A 94 -16.10 34.02 5.12
N TYR A 95 -16.37 33.26 6.18
CA TYR A 95 -16.06 33.67 7.55
C TYR A 95 -15.11 32.75 8.30
N SER A 96 -14.87 31.52 7.84
CA SER A 96 -14.02 30.58 8.56
C SER A 96 -12.55 30.94 8.44
N ASP A 97 -11.89 30.96 9.57
CA ASP A 97 -10.43 31.13 9.66
C ASP A 97 -9.67 29.76 9.49
N ASP A 98 -10.39 28.66 9.25
CA ASP A 98 -9.79 27.36 8.92
C ASP A 98 -9.53 27.21 7.43
N ALA A 99 -8.30 27.54 7.02
CA ALA A 99 -7.88 27.45 5.61
C ALA A 99 -8.00 26.02 5.01
N GLY A 100 -8.04 24.97 5.85
CA GLY A 100 -8.10 23.60 5.38
C GLY A 100 -9.49 23.19 4.90
N SER A 101 -10.56 23.73 5.51
CA SER A 101 -11.93 23.36 5.22
C SER A 101 -12.80 24.50 4.69
N ALA A 102 -12.42 25.76 4.87
CA ALA A 102 -13.24 26.92 4.47
C ALA A 102 -13.69 26.83 3.01
N SER A 103 -12.78 26.63 2.07
CA SER A 103 -13.06 26.52 0.63
C SER A 103 -13.86 25.28 0.23
N LEU A 104 -14.02 24.33 1.16
CA LEU A 104 -14.84 23.12 1.02
C LEU A 104 -16.17 23.26 1.77
N GLY A 105 -16.60 24.49 2.07
CA GLY A 105 -17.82 24.74 2.86
C GLY A 105 -17.72 24.32 4.32
N GLY A 106 -16.50 24.27 4.85
CA GLY A 106 -16.22 23.84 6.22
C GLY A 106 -16.26 22.33 6.44
N ASP A 107 -16.43 21.50 5.40
CA ASP A 107 -16.61 20.03 5.52
C ASP A 107 -15.33 19.36 6.01
N LEU A 108 -15.45 18.62 7.12
CA LEU A 108 -14.38 17.86 7.75
C LEU A 108 -14.43 16.37 7.41
N ASN A 109 -15.33 15.95 6.50
CA ASN A 109 -15.62 14.56 6.22
C ASN A 109 -16.08 13.78 7.48
N TYR A 110 -16.12 12.44 7.39
CA TYR A 110 -16.40 11.59 8.53
C TYR A 110 -15.19 11.48 9.45
N PHE A 111 -15.45 11.63 10.75
CA PHE A 111 -14.45 11.43 11.80
C PHE A 111 -15.05 10.63 12.96
N GLY A 112 -14.21 9.83 13.59
CA GLY A 112 -14.52 9.06 14.79
C GLY A 112 -14.12 9.81 16.06
N ARG A 113 -14.46 9.22 17.21
CA ARG A 113 -14.04 9.74 18.51
C ARG A 113 -12.53 9.70 18.67
N GLY A 114 -11.96 10.70 19.34
CA GLY A 114 -10.52 10.86 19.56
C GLY A 114 -9.78 11.54 18.41
N GLN A 115 -10.46 11.92 17.33
CA GLN A 115 -9.83 12.59 16.17
C GLN A 115 -9.92 14.11 16.23
N MET A 116 -10.85 14.66 17.01
CA MET A 116 -11.04 16.09 17.18
C MET A 116 -10.77 16.53 18.62
N VAL A 117 -10.55 17.81 18.82
CA VAL A 117 -10.38 18.36 20.18
C VAL A 117 -11.63 18.12 21.03
N PRO A 118 -11.49 17.82 22.34
CA PRO A 118 -12.59 17.29 23.17
C PRO A 118 -13.86 18.13 23.17
N ALA A 119 -13.75 19.45 23.17
CA ALA A 119 -14.94 20.34 23.17
C ALA A 119 -15.70 20.25 21.84
N PHE A 120 -14.97 20.21 20.70
CA PHE A 120 -15.54 20.04 19.38
C PHE A 120 -16.21 18.68 19.24
N GLU A 121 -15.49 17.62 19.61
CA GLU A 121 -16.00 16.26 19.56
C GLU A 121 -17.31 16.11 20.37
N THR A 122 -17.30 16.59 21.61
CA THR A 122 -18.48 16.51 22.47
C THR A 122 -19.68 17.20 21.83
N ALA A 123 -19.47 18.37 21.21
CA ALA A 123 -20.54 19.10 20.53
C ALA A 123 -21.02 18.36 19.26
N ALA A 124 -20.11 17.92 18.40
CA ALA A 124 -20.45 17.26 17.14
C ALA A 124 -21.20 15.94 17.38
N PHE A 125 -20.72 15.10 18.30
CA PHE A 125 -21.38 13.83 18.61
C PHE A 125 -22.69 13.98 19.40
N GLY A 126 -22.92 15.14 20.02
CA GLY A 126 -24.18 15.44 20.73
C GLY A 126 -25.31 15.96 19.85
N LEU A 127 -25.01 16.37 18.62
CA LEU A 127 -25.98 16.92 17.67
C LEU A 127 -26.56 15.82 16.76
N MET A 128 -27.77 16.09 16.27
CA MET A 128 -28.42 15.27 15.23
C MET A 128 -28.05 15.82 13.83
N PRO A 129 -28.15 14.99 12.77
CA PRO A 129 -27.98 15.46 11.40
C PRO A 129 -28.87 16.64 11.08
N GLY A 130 -28.30 17.71 10.52
CA GLY A 130 -28.96 18.97 10.23
C GLY A 130 -28.90 20.01 11.36
N GLU A 131 -28.56 19.64 12.58
CA GLU A 131 -28.44 20.57 13.70
C GLU A 131 -27.15 21.39 13.67
N ILE A 132 -27.26 22.63 14.20
CA ILE A 132 -26.14 23.56 14.32
C ILE A 132 -25.92 23.80 15.85
N SER A 133 -24.65 23.71 16.26
CA SER A 133 -24.20 23.93 17.63
C SER A 133 -24.50 25.36 18.13
N GLY A 134 -24.25 25.60 19.41
CA GLY A 134 -23.88 26.94 19.90
C GLY A 134 -22.41 27.28 19.52
N LEU A 135 -21.87 28.35 20.10
CA LEU A 135 -20.46 28.62 20.06
C LEU A 135 -19.69 27.59 20.91
N VAL A 136 -18.81 26.85 20.32
CA VAL A 136 -17.98 25.83 20.97
C VAL A 136 -16.57 26.38 21.12
N GLN A 137 -16.08 26.51 22.34
CA GLN A 137 -14.75 27.00 22.64
C GLN A 137 -13.72 25.88 22.61
N SER A 138 -12.62 26.09 21.89
CA SER A 138 -11.45 25.19 21.88
C SER A 138 -10.15 26.03 22.03
N ASP A 139 -9.01 25.34 22.03
CA ASP A 139 -7.68 25.98 22.01
C ASP A 139 -7.41 26.75 20.70
N PHE A 140 -8.14 26.46 19.63
CA PHE A 140 -8.03 27.16 18.34
C PHE A 140 -8.91 28.41 18.27
N GLY A 141 -9.96 28.50 19.07
CA GLY A 141 -10.92 29.59 19.04
C GLY A 141 -12.37 29.14 19.23
N LEU A 142 -13.29 29.89 18.63
CA LEU A 142 -14.72 29.61 18.64
C LEU A 142 -15.11 28.88 17.37
N HIS A 143 -15.89 27.80 17.53
CA HIS A 143 -16.42 27.03 16.42
C HIS A 143 -17.95 27.09 16.37
N ILE A 144 -18.50 27.15 15.17
CA ILE A 144 -19.88 26.80 14.86
C ILE A 144 -19.82 25.49 14.10
N ILE A 145 -20.56 24.47 14.59
CA ILE A 145 -20.53 23.10 14.03
C ILE A 145 -21.90 22.77 13.49
N LYS A 146 -21.97 22.28 12.26
CA LYS A 146 -23.19 21.71 11.67
C LYS A 146 -22.94 20.22 11.39
N VAL A 147 -23.73 19.35 11.98
CA VAL A 147 -23.68 17.92 11.65
C VAL A 147 -24.41 17.68 10.34
N VAL A 148 -23.71 17.08 9.38
CA VAL A 148 -24.24 16.75 8.07
C VAL A 148 -24.85 15.35 8.06
N ASP A 149 -24.13 14.39 8.65
CA ASP A 149 -24.55 13.00 8.74
C ASP A 149 -23.95 12.31 9.96
N LYS A 150 -24.55 11.21 10.37
CA LYS A 150 -24.11 10.43 11.52
C LYS A 150 -24.27 8.95 11.25
N GLN A 151 -23.17 8.22 11.36
CA GLN A 151 -23.15 6.76 11.31
C GLN A 151 -23.06 6.24 12.74
N GLU A 152 -24.10 5.57 13.18
CA GLU A 152 -24.11 4.99 14.52
C GLU A 152 -23.14 3.80 14.64
N ALA A 153 -22.60 3.61 15.83
CA ALA A 153 -21.82 2.43 16.13
C ALA A 153 -22.66 1.16 15.89
N PHE A 154 -22.09 0.24 15.14
CA PHE A 154 -22.73 -1.02 14.82
C PHE A 154 -21.83 -2.19 15.17
N ASN A 155 -22.33 -3.14 15.93
CA ASN A 155 -21.65 -4.42 16.16
C ASN A 155 -22.32 -5.49 15.30
N ARG A 156 -21.54 -6.15 14.46
CA ARG A 156 -22.03 -7.33 13.73
C ARG A 156 -22.42 -8.40 14.76
N PRO A 157 -23.70 -8.85 14.78
CA PRO A 157 -24.16 -9.83 15.75
C PRO A 157 -23.35 -11.13 15.68
N LEU A 158 -23.16 -11.78 16.83
CA LEU A 158 -22.46 -13.07 16.90
C LEU A 158 -23.02 -14.09 15.91
N ASP A 159 -24.32 -14.12 15.71
CA ASP A 159 -24.96 -15.09 14.83
C ASP A 159 -24.58 -14.91 13.36
N GLU A 160 -24.20 -13.70 12.93
CA GLU A 160 -23.71 -13.43 11.57
C GLU A 160 -22.24 -13.83 11.35
N VAL A 161 -21.46 -13.89 12.42
CA VAL A 161 -20.02 -14.16 12.35
C VAL A 161 -19.64 -15.50 13.00
N ARG A 162 -20.61 -16.21 13.57
CA ARG A 162 -20.40 -17.46 14.33
C ARG A 162 -19.62 -18.52 13.54
N ASP A 163 -20.04 -18.79 12.31
CA ASP A 163 -19.42 -19.81 11.48
C ASP A 163 -18.01 -19.40 11.04
N GLN A 164 -17.82 -18.10 10.75
CA GLN A 164 -16.50 -17.55 10.41
C GLN A 164 -15.53 -17.69 11.59
N ILE A 165 -15.99 -17.40 12.81
CA ILE A 165 -15.15 -17.54 14.02
C ILE A 165 -14.86 -19.01 14.31
N ALA A 166 -15.86 -19.87 14.19
CA ALA A 166 -15.67 -21.31 14.40
C ALA A 166 -14.65 -21.90 13.43
N ASP A 167 -14.75 -21.55 12.16
CA ASP A 167 -13.80 -21.94 11.11
C ASP A 167 -12.38 -21.44 11.42
N GLN A 168 -12.25 -20.17 11.81
CA GLN A 168 -10.96 -19.57 12.17
C GLN A 168 -10.30 -20.26 13.36
N LEU A 169 -11.07 -20.52 14.43
CA LEU A 169 -10.57 -21.21 15.61
C LEU A 169 -10.22 -22.68 15.32
N GLN A 170 -11.02 -23.34 14.50
CA GLN A 170 -10.76 -24.73 14.08
C GLN A 170 -9.49 -24.81 13.23
N TRP A 171 -9.28 -23.87 12.31
CA TRP A 171 -8.06 -23.78 11.51
C TRP A 171 -6.83 -23.56 12.37
N GLN A 172 -6.90 -22.62 13.32
CA GLN A 172 -5.80 -22.36 14.24
C GLN A 172 -5.42 -23.59 15.06
N ARG A 173 -6.42 -24.32 15.57
CA ARG A 173 -6.19 -25.59 16.29
C ARG A 173 -5.58 -26.67 15.41
N ALA A 174 -6.00 -26.72 14.17
CA ALA A 174 -5.44 -27.68 13.21
C ALA A 174 -3.96 -27.37 12.92
N LEU A 175 -3.59 -26.10 12.80
CA LEU A 175 -2.20 -25.67 12.70
C LEU A 175 -1.39 -26.01 13.96
N ASP A 176 -1.95 -25.75 15.14
CA ASP A 176 -1.29 -26.12 16.42
C ASP A 176 -1.11 -27.63 16.52
N ARG A 177 -2.10 -28.41 16.07
CA ARG A 177 -2.02 -29.87 16.02
C ARG A 177 -0.93 -30.33 15.04
N ALA A 178 -0.84 -29.73 13.85
CA ALA A 178 0.21 -30.00 12.86
C ALA A 178 1.60 -29.71 13.45
N ASN A 179 1.76 -28.60 14.15
CA ASN A 179 3.00 -28.25 14.85
C ASN A 179 3.37 -29.27 15.93
N ALA A 180 2.41 -29.69 16.75
CA ALA A 180 2.63 -30.70 17.78
C ALA A 180 3.06 -32.05 17.18
N VAL A 181 2.38 -32.49 16.13
CA VAL A 181 2.71 -33.74 15.40
C VAL A 181 4.10 -33.63 14.76
N ALA A 182 4.42 -32.50 14.13
CA ALA A 182 5.73 -32.26 13.54
C ALA A 182 6.85 -32.30 14.60
N THR A 183 6.62 -31.71 15.76
CA THR A 183 7.56 -31.75 16.88
C THR A 183 7.78 -33.19 17.40
N GLU A 184 6.73 -33.99 17.47
CA GLU A 184 6.84 -35.43 17.81
C GLU A 184 7.71 -36.18 16.79
N LEU A 185 7.47 -35.94 15.50
CA LEU A 185 8.15 -36.60 14.40
C LEU A 185 9.59 -36.15 14.20
N SER A 186 9.98 -34.97 14.64
CA SER A 186 11.36 -34.47 14.52
C SER A 186 12.41 -35.35 15.20
N ASN A 187 12.00 -36.12 16.23
CA ASN A 187 12.87 -37.11 16.87
C ASN A 187 12.86 -38.48 16.18
N THR A 188 11.96 -38.68 15.21
CA THR A 188 11.73 -39.98 14.55
C THR A 188 12.28 -39.98 13.14
N ILE A 189 12.23 -38.81 12.48
CA ILE A 189 12.73 -38.60 11.11
C ILE A 189 14.18 -38.16 11.19
N ALA A 190 15.11 -39.10 10.94
CA ALA A 190 16.55 -38.87 10.97
C ALA A 190 17.22 -39.13 9.60
N GLY A 191 16.52 -39.78 8.68
CA GLY A 191 17.00 -40.08 7.33
C GLY A 191 15.90 -40.10 6.27
N PRO A 192 16.24 -40.14 4.97
CA PRO A 192 15.28 -40.13 3.88
C PRO A 192 14.22 -41.24 3.95
N ASP A 193 14.63 -42.44 4.33
CA ASP A 193 13.74 -43.64 4.42
C ASP A 193 12.69 -43.49 5.54
N ASP A 194 12.97 -42.63 6.54
CA ASP A 194 12.02 -42.39 7.61
C ASP A 194 10.77 -41.63 7.14
N LEU A 195 10.89 -40.86 6.06
CA LEU A 195 9.74 -40.16 5.48
C LEU A 195 8.68 -41.20 5.00
N ASP A 196 9.13 -42.22 4.27
CA ASP A 196 8.25 -43.26 3.76
C ASP A 196 7.65 -44.10 4.90
N ARG A 197 8.49 -44.43 5.89
CA ARG A 197 8.03 -45.21 7.05
C ARG A 197 6.96 -44.45 7.84
N VAL A 198 7.16 -43.21 8.15
CA VAL A 198 6.20 -42.36 8.87
C VAL A 198 4.93 -42.13 8.04
N ALA A 199 5.08 -41.93 6.75
CA ALA A 199 3.95 -41.76 5.83
C ALA A 199 3.08 -43.01 5.84
N LEU A 200 3.69 -44.19 5.75
CA LEU A 200 2.96 -45.47 5.79
C LEU A 200 2.24 -45.71 7.14
N GLU A 201 2.91 -45.42 8.27
CA GLU A 201 2.34 -45.56 9.60
C GLU A 201 1.11 -44.67 9.84
N ARG A 202 1.09 -43.49 9.21
CA ARG A 202 0.02 -42.51 9.40
C ARG A 202 -0.96 -42.39 8.23
N ALA A 203 -0.82 -43.26 7.22
CA ALA A 203 -1.60 -43.22 5.98
C ALA A 203 -1.48 -41.84 5.26
N TRP A 204 -0.29 -41.27 5.29
CA TRP A 204 0.07 -40.06 4.56
C TRP A 204 0.88 -40.38 3.31
N GLU A 205 1.12 -39.38 2.46
CA GLU A 205 1.84 -39.54 1.20
C GLU A 205 3.12 -38.68 1.22
N VAL A 206 4.24 -39.31 0.81
CA VAL A 206 5.46 -38.57 0.46
C VAL A 206 5.35 -38.10 -0.98
N LYS A 207 5.45 -36.82 -1.19
CA LYS A 207 5.36 -36.21 -2.53
C LYS A 207 6.74 -35.85 -3.05
N GLU A 208 6.87 -35.73 -4.36
CA GLU A 208 8.07 -35.23 -5.05
C GLU A 208 7.73 -33.94 -5.74
N SER A 209 8.67 -33.00 -5.73
CA SER A 209 8.56 -31.77 -6.52
C SER A 209 9.12 -31.97 -7.92
N ASN A 210 8.79 -31.06 -8.84
CA ASN A 210 9.64 -30.80 -10.00
C ASN A 210 10.92 -30.04 -9.55
N PHE A 211 11.86 -29.83 -10.48
CA PHE A 211 12.95 -28.89 -10.22
C PHE A 211 12.41 -27.47 -10.04
N PHE A 212 12.86 -26.79 -9.01
CA PHE A 212 12.49 -25.40 -8.71
C PHE A 212 13.73 -24.57 -8.35
N ALA A 213 13.73 -23.31 -8.76
CA ALA A 213 14.70 -22.33 -8.32
C ALA A 213 14.27 -21.70 -6.98
N ARG A 214 15.18 -21.01 -6.30
CA ARG A 214 14.99 -20.48 -4.93
C ARG A 214 13.72 -19.64 -4.75
N ASN A 215 13.30 -18.92 -5.78
CA ASN A 215 12.15 -18.02 -5.74
C ASN A 215 10.95 -18.54 -6.54
N GLU A 216 10.96 -19.79 -6.95
CA GLU A 216 9.88 -20.43 -7.67
C GLU A 216 8.94 -21.18 -6.72
N PRO A 217 7.65 -21.33 -7.09
CA PRO A 217 6.74 -22.19 -6.35
C PRO A 217 7.18 -23.65 -6.42
N ILE A 218 7.06 -24.36 -5.30
CA ILE A 218 7.35 -25.79 -5.19
C ILE A 218 6.06 -26.55 -5.49
N GLU A 219 6.11 -27.50 -6.41
CA GLU A 219 4.96 -28.35 -6.73
C GLU A 219 4.44 -29.06 -5.48
N GLY A 220 3.15 -28.94 -5.21
CA GLY A 220 2.49 -29.48 -4.03
C GLY A 220 2.60 -28.66 -2.75
N LEU A 221 3.42 -27.57 -2.74
CA LEU A 221 3.56 -26.66 -1.59
C LEU A 221 3.26 -25.18 -1.93
N GLY A 222 3.29 -24.82 -3.24
CA GLY A 222 3.16 -23.44 -3.65
C GLY A 222 4.39 -22.58 -3.24
N MET A 223 4.19 -21.33 -2.93
CA MET A 223 5.25 -20.44 -2.45
C MET A 223 5.60 -20.79 -1.00
N ALA A 224 6.73 -21.42 -0.80
CA ALA A 224 7.24 -21.86 0.50
C ALA A 224 8.71 -21.46 0.71
N PRO A 225 9.01 -20.17 0.95
CA PRO A 225 10.38 -19.66 0.99
C PRO A 225 11.28 -20.35 2.03
N GLY A 226 10.73 -20.73 3.19
CA GLY A 226 11.46 -21.46 4.22
C GLY A 226 11.87 -22.87 3.78
N VAL A 227 10.99 -23.56 3.05
CA VAL A 227 11.26 -24.88 2.46
C VAL A 227 12.29 -24.76 1.33
N ALA A 228 12.12 -23.79 0.44
CA ALA A 228 13.08 -23.49 -0.62
C ALA A 228 14.47 -23.19 -0.04
N SER A 229 14.56 -22.30 0.95
CA SER A 229 15.84 -21.94 1.60
C SER A 229 16.55 -23.18 2.14
N ALA A 230 15.83 -24.03 2.88
CA ALA A 230 16.39 -25.27 3.44
C ALA A 230 16.85 -26.25 2.33
N ALA A 231 16.07 -26.40 1.26
CA ALA A 231 16.44 -27.26 0.14
C ALA A 231 17.74 -26.84 -0.56
N PHE A 232 18.03 -25.52 -0.56
CA PHE A 232 19.28 -24.99 -1.13
C PHE A 232 20.48 -24.99 -0.15
N GLU A 233 20.23 -25.22 1.13
CA GLU A 233 21.28 -25.41 2.16
C GLU A 233 21.66 -26.89 2.30
N PHE A 234 20.80 -27.83 1.91
CA PHE A 234 21.01 -29.25 2.03
C PHE A 234 21.71 -29.82 0.79
N THR A 235 22.43 -30.91 1.04
CA THR A 235 22.97 -31.76 -0.03
C THR A 235 22.07 -32.96 -0.28
N GLU A 236 22.28 -33.66 -1.39
CA GLU A 236 21.52 -34.87 -1.72
C GLU A 236 21.58 -35.90 -0.59
N GLY A 237 20.40 -36.36 -0.17
CA GLY A 237 20.24 -37.30 0.94
C GLY A 237 20.15 -36.68 2.33
N ASP A 238 20.39 -35.38 2.48
CA ASP A 238 20.11 -34.68 3.74
C ASP A 238 18.60 -34.64 3.99
N VAL A 239 18.20 -34.76 5.26
CA VAL A 239 16.83 -34.63 5.72
C VAL A 239 16.71 -33.47 6.68
N GLY A 240 15.68 -32.67 6.53
CA GLY A 240 15.41 -31.56 7.42
C GLY A 240 13.94 -31.29 7.65
N GLY A 241 13.69 -30.58 8.71
CA GLY A 241 12.35 -30.20 9.18
C GLY A 241 12.24 -30.34 10.72
N PRO A 242 11.11 -29.98 11.29
CA PRO A 242 9.92 -29.44 10.60
C PRO A 242 10.14 -28.01 10.09
N LEU A 243 9.69 -27.74 8.87
CA LEU A 243 9.73 -26.42 8.22
C LEU A 243 8.30 -25.89 8.09
N GLN A 244 8.09 -24.68 8.55
CA GLN A 244 6.77 -24.08 8.53
C GLN A 244 6.35 -23.64 7.12
N THR A 245 5.10 -23.93 6.77
CA THR A 245 4.42 -23.43 5.57
C THR A 245 3.12 -22.72 5.96
N ALA A 246 2.43 -22.12 5.00
CA ALA A 246 1.11 -21.52 5.25
C ALA A 246 0.04 -22.55 5.65
N SER A 247 0.21 -23.81 5.25
CA SER A 247 -0.78 -24.90 5.48
C SER A 247 -0.39 -25.88 6.57
N GLY A 248 0.81 -25.76 7.18
CA GLY A 248 1.27 -26.71 8.20
C GLY A 248 2.79 -26.82 8.28
N GLN A 249 3.29 -28.04 8.40
CA GLN A 249 4.71 -28.36 8.56
C GLN A 249 5.19 -29.32 7.49
N VAL A 250 6.45 -29.23 7.10
CA VAL A 250 7.07 -30.08 6.07
C VAL A 250 8.40 -30.64 6.58
N PHE A 251 8.61 -31.94 6.33
CA PHE A 251 9.94 -32.56 6.34
C PHE A 251 10.33 -32.82 4.89
N LEU A 252 11.58 -32.55 4.55
CA LEU A 252 12.08 -32.75 3.19
C LEU A 252 13.41 -33.47 3.14
N THR A 253 13.69 -34.07 2.01
CA THR A 253 15.04 -34.49 1.57
C THR A 253 15.28 -34.02 0.15
N VAL A 254 16.54 -33.60 -0.13
CA VAL A 254 16.95 -33.26 -1.49
C VAL A 254 17.29 -34.56 -2.22
N ILE A 255 16.65 -34.79 -3.37
CA ILE A 255 16.86 -36.00 -4.19
C ILE A 255 17.61 -35.74 -5.46
N ASP A 256 17.68 -34.50 -5.91
CA ASP A 256 18.45 -34.11 -7.08
C ASP A 256 18.76 -32.61 -7.07
N GLN A 257 19.86 -32.23 -7.71
CA GLN A 257 20.28 -30.82 -7.80
C GLN A 257 20.85 -30.53 -9.18
N GLN A 258 20.54 -29.35 -9.67
CA GLN A 258 21.07 -28.80 -10.90
C GLN A 258 21.81 -27.52 -10.59
N ASP A 259 23.09 -27.46 -10.96
CA ASP A 259 23.86 -26.22 -10.81
C ASP A 259 23.44 -25.18 -11.85
N ALA A 260 23.62 -23.89 -11.52
CA ALA A 260 23.42 -22.81 -12.46
C ALA A 260 24.35 -22.97 -13.66
N TYR A 261 23.84 -22.69 -14.86
CA TYR A 261 24.64 -22.79 -16.08
C TYR A 261 24.20 -21.75 -17.12
N ALA A 262 25.19 -21.41 -18.01
CA ALA A 262 24.89 -20.61 -19.17
C ALA A 262 24.21 -21.50 -20.24
N PRO A 263 22.95 -21.18 -20.62
CA PRO A 263 22.19 -22.03 -21.53
C PRO A 263 22.70 -21.95 -22.99
N GLU A 264 22.45 -23.00 -23.73
CA GLU A 264 22.56 -22.94 -25.18
C GLU A 264 21.43 -22.11 -25.78
N LEU A 265 21.66 -21.49 -26.95
CA LEU A 265 20.67 -20.60 -27.57
C LEU A 265 19.31 -21.26 -27.79
N ASP A 266 19.30 -22.56 -28.05
CA ASP A 266 18.02 -23.28 -28.30
C ASP A 266 17.11 -23.38 -27.07
N GLU A 267 17.72 -23.36 -25.89
CA GLU A 267 16.99 -23.44 -24.61
C GLU A 267 16.27 -22.14 -24.24
N VAL A 268 16.86 -21.00 -24.64
CA VAL A 268 16.36 -19.65 -24.32
C VAL A 268 16.02 -18.86 -25.59
N ARG A 269 15.78 -19.53 -26.71
CA ARG A 269 15.54 -18.91 -28.01
C ARG A 269 14.31 -18.01 -28.00
N GLU A 270 13.26 -18.38 -27.33
CA GLU A 270 12.02 -17.61 -27.25
C GLU A 270 12.26 -16.31 -26.49
N ASP A 271 12.89 -16.36 -25.32
CA ASP A 271 13.21 -15.19 -24.50
C ASP A 271 14.17 -14.23 -25.22
N VAL A 272 15.26 -14.75 -25.77
CA VAL A 272 16.21 -13.96 -26.56
C VAL A 272 15.55 -13.33 -27.79
N THR A 273 14.60 -14.02 -28.42
CA THR A 273 13.88 -13.49 -29.59
C THR A 273 12.89 -12.40 -29.17
N ALA A 274 12.20 -12.56 -28.04
CA ALA A 274 11.31 -11.55 -27.49
C ALA A 274 12.08 -10.26 -27.15
N ASP A 275 13.13 -10.38 -26.33
CA ASP A 275 13.97 -9.24 -25.93
C ASP A 275 14.59 -8.52 -27.13
N LEU A 276 15.10 -9.29 -28.11
CA LEU A 276 15.68 -8.70 -29.32
C LEU A 276 14.62 -8.01 -30.19
N THR A 277 13.40 -8.52 -30.17
CA THR A 277 12.25 -7.90 -30.88
C THR A 277 11.93 -6.57 -30.23
N ASP A 278 11.86 -6.50 -28.92
CA ASP A 278 11.56 -5.29 -28.16
C ASP A 278 12.66 -4.23 -28.35
N ILE A 279 13.94 -4.64 -28.25
CA ILE A 279 15.07 -3.74 -28.53
C ILE A 279 14.98 -3.17 -29.94
N LYS A 280 14.74 -4.00 -30.96
CA LYS A 280 14.62 -3.55 -32.35
C LYS A 280 13.38 -2.69 -32.60
N ALA A 281 12.27 -3.01 -31.94
CA ALA A 281 11.05 -2.20 -32.02
C ALA A 281 11.30 -0.80 -31.45
N MET A 282 12.01 -0.73 -30.31
CA MET A 282 12.36 0.56 -29.69
C MET A 282 13.34 1.37 -30.55
N ASP A 283 14.36 0.74 -31.12
CA ASP A 283 15.30 1.39 -32.03
C ASP A 283 14.58 1.94 -33.28
N LEU A 284 13.64 1.17 -33.83
CA LEU A 284 12.81 1.59 -34.94
C LEU A 284 11.88 2.75 -34.55
N ALA A 285 11.28 2.70 -33.36
CA ALA A 285 10.44 3.76 -32.85
C ALA A 285 11.22 5.07 -32.68
N ARG A 286 12.42 5.02 -32.09
CA ARG A 286 13.33 6.17 -31.98
C ARG A 286 13.72 6.76 -33.33
N THR A 287 14.12 5.90 -34.27
CA THR A 287 14.48 6.30 -35.64
C THR A 287 13.30 6.97 -36.31
N ARG A 288 12.11 6.36 -36.23
CA ARG A 288 10.89 6.91 -36.81
C ARG A 288 10.45 8.21 -36.18
N ALA A 289 10.54 8.32 -34.86
CA ALA A 289 10.28 9.56 -34.14
C ALA A 289 11.24 10.68 -34.61
N ALA A 290 12.54 10.39 -34.71
CA ALA A 290 13.54 11.36 -35.19
C ALA A 290 13.28 11.84 -36.61
N GLU A 291 12.82 10.97 -37.51
CA GLU A 291 12.43 11.36 -38.88
C GLU A 291 11.21 12.26 -38.94
N LEU A 292 10.28 12.08 -38.00
CA LEU A 292 8.98 12.79 -37.98
C LEU A 292 9.04 14.09 -37.18
N THR A 293 9.91 14.19 -36.19
CA THR A 293 10.04 15.34 -35.29
C THR A 293 10.19 16.68 -36.00
N PRO A 294 11.02 16.85 -37.03
CA PRO A 294 11.13 18.14 -37.74
C PRO A 294 9.81 18.62 -38.35
N ARG A 295 8.99 17.68 -38.85
CA ARG A 295 7.66 18.00 -39.38
C ARG A 295 6.67 18.41 -38.32
N LEU A 296 6.82 17.92 -37.10
CA LEU A 296 6.02 18.29 -35.94
C LEU A 296 6.45 19.65 -35.39
N GLN A 297 7.77 19.93 -35.38
CA GLN A 297 8.35 21.20 -34.95
C GLN A 297 7.98 22.37 -35.89
N GLU A 298 7.89 22.09 -37.19
CA GLU A 298 7.50 23.11 -38.21
C GLU A 298 5.97 23.21 -38.37
N ALA A 299 5.19 22.41 -37.67
CA ALA A 299 3.77 22.30 -37.86
C ALA A 299 3.03 23.52 -37.30
N THR A 300 2.21 24.20 -38.13
CA THR A 300 1.28 25.24 -37.69
C THR A 300 0.16 24.67 -36.79
N ASN A 301 -0.18 23.40 -36.96
CA ASN A 301 -1.14 22.67 -36.13
C ASN A 301 -0.56 21.28 -35.81
N PHE A 302 -0.06 21.14 -34.61
CA PHE A 302 0.59 19.93 -34.15
C PHE A 302 -0.32 18.69 -34.24
N VAL A 303 -1.52 18.76 -33.66
CA VAL A 303 -2.48 17.64 -33.63
C VAL A 303 -2.87 17.19 -35.01
N ALA A 304 -3.20 18.13 -35.92
CA ALA A 304 -3.57 17.80 -37.29
C ALA A 304 -2.38 17.16 -38.05
N THR A 305 -1.17 17.60 -37.79
CA THR A 305 0.04 17.05 -38.43
C THR A 305 0.37 15.68 -37.87
N ALA A 306 0.30 15.48 -36.54
CA ALA A 306 0.48 14.19 -35.89
C ALA A 306 -0.50 13.14 -36.43
N ASN A 307 -1.78 13.48 -36.50
CA ASN A 307 -2.79 12.58 -37.04
C ASN A 307 -2.52 12.22 -38.52
N ARG A 308 -2.08 13.17 -39.34
CA ARG A 308 -1.68 12.93 -40.73
C ARG A 308 -0.49 12.00 -40.87
N LEU A 309 0.42 12.04 -39.89
CA LEU A 309 1.58 11.15 -39.77
C LEU A 309 1.22 9.80 -39.12
N ARG A 310 -0.05 9.57 -38.81
CA ARG A 310 -0.57 8.37 -38.14
C ARG A 310 0.00 8.18 -36.72
N LEU A 311 0.29 9.28 -36.06
CA LEU A 311 0.57 9.32 -34.64
C LEU A 311 -0.72 9.59 -33.89
N ASN A 312 -0.83 9.08 -32.69
CA ASN A 312 -2.00 9.26 -31.82
C ASN A 312 -1.66 10.31 -30.74
N PRO A 313 -1.82 11.61 -31.03
CA PRO A 313 -1.53 12.64 -30.04
C PRO A 313 -2.58 12.61 -28.93
N THR A 314 -2.13 12.54 -27.69
CA THR A 314 -2.96 12.64 -26.49
C THR A 314 -2.74 14.00 -25.84
N ALA A 315 -3.80 14.71 -25.49
CA ALA A 315 -3.74 15.99 -24.79
C ALA A 315 -3.94 15.79 -23.28
N THR A 316 -3.30 16.64 -22.51
CA THR A 316 -3.55 16.73 -21.06
C THR A 316 -4.29 18.03 -20.74
N GLU A 317 -4.98 18.10 -19.61
CA GLU A 317 -5.28 19.35 -18.93
C GLU A 317 -3.99 20.01 -18.44
N PHE A 318 -4.08 21.18 -17.80
CA PHE A 318 -2.91 21.75 -17.12
C PHE A 318 -2.40 20.79 -16.05
N ILE A 319 -1.12 20.51 -16.09
CA ILE A 319 -0.43 19.61 -15.17
C ILE A 319 0.63 20.37 -14.35
N THR A 320 0.91 19.87 -13.16
CA THR A 320 2.02 20.31 -12.33
C THR A 320 3.21 19.37 -12.48
N ARG A 321 4.39 19.80 -12.04
CA ARG A 321 5.58 18.92 -12.02
C ARG A 321 5.32 17.66 -11.23
N GLY A 322 5.79 16.54 -11.76
CA GLY A 322 5.61 15.21 -11.17
C GLY A 322 4.24 14.60 -11.42
N ALA A 323 3.38 15.21 -12.26
CA ALA A 323 2.11 14.62 -12.65
C ALA A 323 2.32 13.39 -13.55
N THR A 324 1.36 12.48 -13.50
CA THR A 324 1.34 11.31 -14.39
C THR A 324 0.87 11.72 -15.77
N LEU A 325 1.73 11.57 -16.78
CA LEU A 325 1.39 11.82 -18.18
C LEU A 325 0.68 10.60 -18.78
N PRO A 326 -0.35 10.79 -19.64
CA PRO A 326 -0.99 9.68 -20.33
C PRO A 326 0.04 8.85 -21.12
N GLU A 327 -0.06 7.53 -21.05
CA GLU A 327 0.79 6.54 -21.73
C GLU A 327 2.29 6.55 -21.32
N VAL A 328 2.81 7.66 -20.80
CA VAL A 328 4.21 7.84 -20.39
C VAL A 328 4.40 7.52 -18.90
N GLY A 329 3.38 7.71 -18.09
CA GLY A 329 3.49 7.60 -16.63
C GLY A 329 4.18 8.81 -15.98
N GLN A 330 4.80 8.59 -14.83
CA GLN A 330 5.69 9.58 -14.18
C GLN A 330 7.10 9.41 -14.72
N ASN A 331 7.67 10.48 -15.26
CA ASN A 331 9.03 10.48 -15.79
C ASN A 331 9.69 11.84 -15.58
N ASP A 332 10.61 11.91 -14.63
CA ASP A 332 11.28 13.15 -14.23
C ASP A 332 12.07 13.82 -15.36
N ALA A 333 12.65 13.04 -16.27
CA ALA A 333 13.42 13.58 -17.39
C ALA A 333 12.51 14.24 -18.44
N ILE A 334 11.37 13.61 -18.74
CA ILE A 334 10.37 14.14 -19.64
C ILE A 334 9.68 15.37 -19.01
N ASP A 335 9.36 15.30 -17.73
CA ASP A 335 8.80 16.40 -16.95
C ASP A 335 9.71 17.63 -16.96
N ALA A 336 11.01 17.42 -16.68
CA ALA A 336 11.98 18.51 -16.70
C ALA A 336 12.05 19.23 -18.06
N ILE A 337 11.96 18.50 -19.17
CA ILE A 337 11.98 19.06 -20.52
C ILE A 337 10.67 19.80 -20.82
N ALA A 338 9.52 19.19 -20.51
CA ALA A 338 8.21 19.79 -20.74
C ALA A 338 8.09 21.15 -20.02
N PHE A 339 8.53 21.22 -18.76
CA PHE A 339 8.50 22.45 -17.97
C PHE A 339 9.61 23.46 -18.27
N ALA A 340 10.62 23.10 -19.08
CA ALA A 340 11.64 24.01 -19.57
C ALA A 340 11.25 24.68 -20.91
N MET A 341 10.26 24.13 -21.62
CA MET A 341 9.81 24.60 -22.92
C MET A 341 8.78 25.73 -22.79
N ASP A 342 8.79 26.67 -23.74
CA ASP A 342 7.78 27.71 -23.86
C ASP A 342 6.52 27.18 -24.56
N ALA A 343 5.39 27.87 -24.35
CA ALA A 343 4.14 27.58 -25.06
C ALA A 343 4.33 27.66 -26.59
N GLY A 344 3.79 26.71 -27.31
CA GLY A 344 3.92 26.54 -28.76
C GLY A 344 5.18 25.79 -29.20
N MET A 345 6.09 25.44 -28.30
CA MET A 345 7.30 24.67 -28.64
C MET A 345 7.04 23.18 -28.70
N THR A 346 7.81 22.49 -29.54
CA THR A 346 7.82 21.04 -29.70
C THR A 346 9.21 20.52 -29.34
N SER A 347 9.30 19.49 -28.51
CA SER A 347 10.57 18.89 -28.10
C SER A 347 11.27 18.14 -29.23
N ASP A 348 12.54 17.81 -29.00
CA ASP A 348 13.19 16.70 -29.68
C ASP A 348 12.59 15.36 -29.21
N VAL A 349 13.06 14.24 -29.81
CA VAL A 349 12.63 12.91 -29.40
C VAL A 349 13.14 12.61 -27.99
N LEU A 350 12.21 12.30 -27.10
CA LEU A 350 12.44 11.82 -25.76
C LEU A 350 12.18 10.30 -25.73
N SER A 351 12.86 9.57 -24.86
CA SER A 351 12.69 8.12 -24.79
C SER A 351 12.47 7.67 -23.35
N THR A 352 11.52 6.78 -23.18
CA THR A 352 11.41 5.91 -22.01
C THR A 352 12.00 4.52 -22.35
N ASP A 353 11.79 3.54 -21.51
CA ASP A 353 12.23 2.16 -21.77
C ASP A 353 11.46 1.54 -22.95
N ASP A 354 10.19 1.91 -23.12
CA ASP A 354 9.23 1.31 -24.07
C ASP A 354 8.61 2.29 -25.07
N LEU A 355 8.89 3.60 -24.97
CA LEU A 355 8.28 4.63 -25.82
C LEU A 355 9.31 5.63 -26.37
N ALA A 356 9.09 6.07 -27.60
CA ALA A 356 9.69 7.29 -28.17
C ALA A 356 8.63 8.38 -28.23
N VAL A 357 8.82 9.49 -27.51
CA VAL A 357 7.82 10.54 -27.26
C VAL A 357 8.29 11.88 -27.81
N VAL A 358 7.38 12.64 -28.40
CA VAL A 358 7.58 14.05 -28.74
C VAL A 358 6.48 14.85 -28.05
N ILE A 359 6.88 15.87 -27.30
CA ILE A 359 5.97 16.71 -26.55
C ILE A 359 5.77 18.05 -27.27
N HIS A 360 4.53 18.54 -27.27
CA HIS A 360 4.20 19.88 -27.69
C HIS A 360 3.53 20.63 -26.54
N VAL A 361 4.11 21.72 -26.09
CA VAL A 361 3.53 22.55 -25.03
C VAL A 361 2.49 23.47 -25.67
N VAL A 362 1.22 23.21 -25.39
CA VAL A 362 0.10 23.99 -25.97
C VAL A 362 -0.01 25.34 -25.28
N ASP A 363 0.07 25.33 -23.95
CA ASP A 363 -0.06 26.53 -23.12
C ASP A 363 0.74 26.35 -21.83
N ARG A 364 1.05 27.47 -21.17
CA ARG A 364 1.85 27.51 -19.96
C ARG A 364 1.29 28.55 -18.99
N GLU A 365 1.00 28.14 -17.81
CA GLU A 365 0.63 29.02 -16.72
C GLU A 365 1.86 29.28 -15.83
N GLU A 366 2.25 30.53 -15.71
CA GLU A 366 3.36 30.93 -14.86
C GLU A 366 2.88 31.18 -13.43
N ILE A 367 3.69 30.75 -12.46
CA ILE A 367 3.40 31.04 -11.06
C ILE A 367 3.44 32.55 -10.82
N THR A 368 2.41 33.08 -10.18
CA THR A 368 2.38 34.49 -9.75
C THR A 368 3.39 34.73 -8.62
N GLU A 369 3.81 36.00 -8.43
CA GLU A 369 4.74 36.36 -7.35
C GLU A 369 4.17 36.03 -5.97
N GLU A 370 2.86 36.20 -5.77
CA GLU A 370 2.15 35.77 -4.56
C GLU A 370 2.17 34.26 -4.38
N GLY A 371 1.83 33.51 -5.43
CA GLY A 371 1.86 32.06 -5.44
C GLY A 371 3.26 31.50 -5.20
N PHE A 372 4.29 32.13 -5.79
CA PHE A 372 5.67 31.74 -5.54
C PHE A 372 6.07 31.96 -4.06
N THR A 373 5.66 33.10 -3.49
CA THR A 373 5.96 33.41 -2.09
C THR A 373 5.27 32.43 -1.14
N ALA A 374 3.99 32.09 -1.39
CA ALA A 374 3.25 31.12 -0.61
C ALA A 374 3.85 29.70 -0.73
N ALA A 375 4.18 29.27 -1.94
CA ALA A 375 4.82 27.97 -2.18
C ALA A 375 6.20 27.86 -1.53
N LYS A 376 6.99 28.94 -1.55
CA LYS A 376 8.30 29.01 -0.90
C LYS A 376 8.22 28.82 0.62
N GLU A 377 7.25 29.46 1.27
CA GLU A 377 7.06 29.35 2.72
C GLU A 377 6.50 27.96 3.10
N ALA A 378 5.59 27.41 2.30
CA ALA A 378 5.10 26.05 2.48
C ALA A 378 6.25 25.02 2.36
N LEU A 379 7.04 25.10 1.30
CA LEU A 379 8.21 24.22 1.09
C LEU A 379 9.25 24.36 2.21
N ARG A 380 9.48 25.61 2.68
CA ARG A 380 10.39 25.84 3.80
C ARG A 380 9.92 25.13 5.07
N THR A 381 8.62 25.19 5.35
CA THR A 381 8.02 24.53 6.51
C THR A 381 8.14 22.99 6.39
N GLU A 382 7.86 22.45 5.22
CA GLU A 382 8.00 21.02 4.92
C GLU A 382 9.45 20.53 5.07
N LEU A 383 10.41 21.27 4.50
CA LEU A 383 11.83 20.95 4.61
C LEU A 383 12.35 21.00 6.05
N ILE A 384 11.86 21.96 6.85
CA ILE A 384 12.19 22.01 8.28
C ILE A 384 11.63 20.79 9.00
N ALA A 385 10.36 20.43 8.77
CA ALA A 385 9.74 19.26 9.36
C ALA A 385 10.46 17.96 8.94
N TYR A 386 10.81 17.84 7.66
CA TYR A 386 11.59 16.71 7.15
C TYR A 386 12.96 16.60 7.84
N GLN A 387 13.69 17.72 7.96
CA GLN A 387 14.99 17.71 8.64
C GLN A 387 14.87 17.38 10.13
N GLN A 388 13.84 17.91 10.80
CA GLN A 388 13.55 17.57 12.21
C GLN A 388 13.28 16.08 12.40
N ASN A 389 12.44 15.50 11.55
CA ASN A 389 12.15 14.06 11.57
C ASN A 389 13.39 13.21 11.28
N ARG A 390 14.20 13.63 10.32
CA ARG A 390 15.45 12.93 9.99
C ARG A 390 16.45 12.99 11.15
N PHE A 391 16.60 14.15 11.79
CA PHE A 391 17.44 14.31 12.97
C PHE A 391 16.91 13.48 14.14
N PHE A 392 15.60 13.52 14.40
CA PHE A 392 14.98 12.73 15.46
C PHE A 392 15.18 11.23 15.26
N ASN A 393 14.96 10.72 14.04
CA ASN A 393 15.16 9.32 13.69
C ASN A 393 16.63 8.90 13.84
N ALA A 394 17.58 9.74 13.45
CA ALA A 394 18.99 9.50 13.62
C ALA A 394 19.39 9.51 15.12
N TYR A 395 18.85 10.44 15.89
CA TYR A 395 19.04 10.51 17.34
C TYR A 395 18.47 9.27 18.03
N MET A 396 17.23 8.87 17.69
CA MET A 396 16.59 7.68 18.25
C MET A 396 17.35 6.40 17.93
N ARG A 397 17.90 6.29 16.70
CA ARG A 397 18.75 5.16 16.32
C ARG A 397 20.01 5.12 17.19
N LYS A 398 20.71 6.25 17.30
CA LYS A 398 21.91 6.35 18.13
C LYS A 398 21.61 6.11 19.62
N ALA A 399 20.48 6.56 20.12
CA ALA A 399 20.04 6.31 21.49
C ALA A 399 19.76 4.80 21.70
N LYS A 400 19.07 4.15 20.78
CA LYS A 400 18.85 2.70 20.80
C LYS A 400 20.16 1.91 20.81
N ASP A 401 21.12 2.29 19.98
CA ASP A 401 22.42 1.61 19.90
C ASP A 401 23.26 1.79 21.18
N SER A 402 23.00 2.85 21.95
CA SER A 402 23.72 3.14 23.20
C SER A 402 23.03 2.65 24.47
N MET A 403 21.81 2.12 24.37
CA MET A 403 21.01 1.62 25.49
C MET A 403 20.88 0.10 25.44
N ALA A 404 20.99 -0.56 26.60
CA ALA A 404 20.54 -1.94 26.75
C ALA A 404 19.00 -1.94 26.78
N ILE A 405 18.36 -2.31 25.67
CA ILE A 405 16.91 -2.37 25.57
C ILE A 405 16.48 -3.82 25.80
N GLU A 406 15.84 -4.08 26.94
CA GLU A 406 15.13 -5.34 27.17
C GLU A 406 13.68 -5.19 26.69
N ILE A 407 13.30 -5.97 25.69
CA ILE A 407 11.92 -6.02 25.21
C ILE A 407 11.20 -7.15 25.94
N ASN A 408 10.26 -6.78 26.80
CA ASN A 408 9.36 -7.76 27.39
C ASN A 408 8.33 -8.18 26.33
N GLN A 409 8.57 -9.36 25.74
CA GLN A 409 7.75 -9.92 24.67
C GLN A 409 6.28 -10.09 25.08
N THR A 410 6.02 -10.42 26.35
CA THR A 410 4.66 -10.58 26.88
C THR A 410 3.91 -9.24 26.94
N SER A 411 4.58 -8.19 27.39
CA SER A 411 3.99 -6.84 27.44
C SER A 411 3.83 -6.23 26.05
N LEU A 412 4.73 -6.53 25.11
CA LEU A 412 4.62 -6.08 23.72
C LEU A 412 3.43 -6.74 23.03
N ALA A 413 3.22 -8.04 23.24
CA ALA A 413 2.06 -8.74 22.69
C ALA A 413 0.72 -8.19 23.24
N MET A 414 0.70 -7.71 24.50
CA MET A 414 -0.48 -7.07 25.09
C MET A 414 -0.72 -5.63 24.61
N ALA A 415 0.31 -4.94 24.09
CA ALA A 415 0.21 -3.55 23.63
C ALA A 415 -0.11 -3.44 22.13
N ILE A 416 -0.06 -4.55 21.39
CA ILE A 416 -0.38 -4.64 19.95
C ILE A 416 -1.81 -5.18 19.73
N ILE A 417 -2.48 -5.58 20.79
CA ILE A 417 -3.90 -5.93 20.83
C ILE A 417 -4.71 -4.69 21.22
#